data_2589137c9151f51f32086155f946725e
#
_entry.id   2589137c9151f51f32086155f946725e
#
_cell.length_a   1.000
_cell.length_b   1.000
_cell.length_c   1.000
_cell.angle_alpha   90.00
_cell.angle_beta   90.00
_cell.angle_gamma   90.00
#
_symmetry.space_group_name_H-M   'P 1'
#
loop_
_entity.id
_entity.type
_entity.pdbx_description
1 polymer ?
#
loop_
_entity_poly.entity_id
_entity_poly.type
_entity_poly.pdbx_seq_one_letter_code
_entity_poly.pdbx_strand_id
1 'polypeptide(L)'
;MSQSAQHHAINYIEFTTTDIAGTRAFYEKAFSWNFQDYGPEYIAFNKDQAGIDGGFRKGGPQQSQSDAAPLIVLYSQDLKATQDAIIAVGGSIVVPTFDFPGGKRFHFSDGQGNVLAVWSE
;
A
#
# COMPACT_ATOMS: atom_id res chain seq x y z
N MET A 1 5.58 12.16 23.68
CA MET A 1 6.49 11.78 22.59
C MET A 1 6.50 12.87 21.53
N SER A 2 7.66 13.35 21.24
CA SER A 2 7.75 14.36 20.19
C SER A 2 7.70 13.68 18.84
N GLN A 3 7.12 14.37 17.89
CA GLN A 3 6.97 13.87 16.55
C GLN A 3 7.83 14.70 15.61
N SER A 4 8.79 14.07 14.94
CA SER A 4 9.64 14.78 14.01
C SER A 4 8.95 14.86 12.66
N ALA A 5 7.94 15.71 12.58
CA ALA A 5 7.17 15.93 11.38
C ALA A 5 7.30 17.37 10.95
N GLN A 6 7.23 17.60 9.65
CA GLN A 6 7.22 18.95 9.11
C GLN A 6 5.82 19.53 9.21
N HIS A 7 5.77 20.81 9.53
CA HIS A 7 4.52 21.53 9.63
C HIS A 7 3.75 21.44 8.29
N HIS A 8 2.50 21.03 8.35
CA HIS A 8 1.59 20.90 7.20
C HIS A 8 1.94 19.77 6.21
N ALA A 9 2.95 18.96 6.50
CA ALA A 9 3.28 17.82 5.65
C ALA A 9 2.29 16.67 5.86
N ILE A 10 2.15 15.81 4.85
CA ILE A 10 1.36 14.58 5.00
C ILE A 10 2.10 13.69 5.99
N ASN A 11 1.40 13.22 7.02
CA ASN A 11 2.02 12.54 8.15
C ASN A 11 1.51 11.12 8.36
N TYR A 12 0.33 10.80 7.84
CA TYR A 12 -0.30 9.51 8.12
C TYR A 12 -1.25 9.16 6.99
N ILE A 13 -1.29 7.88 6.59
CA ILE A 13 -2.23 7.39 5.59
C ILE A 13 -3.02 6.24 6.21
N GLU A 14 -4.34 6.33 6.17
CA GLU A 14 -5.19 5.27 6.69
C GLU A 14 -6.04 4.67 5.58
N PHE A 15 -5.93 3.37 5.43
CA PHE A 15 -6.75 2.58 4.52
C PHE A 15 -7.86 1.87 5.29
N THR A 16 -8.81 1.31 4.55
CA THR A 16 -9.79 0.39 5.13
C THR A 16 -9.62 -0.99 4.54
N THR A 17 -10.05 -2.00 5.29
CA THR A 17 -10.06 -3.37 4.82
C THR A 17 -11.18 -4.13 5.51
N THR A 18 -11.76 -5.12 4.83
CA THR A 18 -12.73 -5.99 5.44
C THR A 18 -12.07 -7.21 6.10
N ASP A 19 -10.76 -7.40 5.90
CA ASP A 19 -10.02 -8.57 6.38
C ASP A 19 -8.65 -8.14 6.88
N ILE A 20 -8.56 -7.84 8.17
CA ILE A 20 -7.31 -7.38 8.79
C ILE A 20 -6.19 -8.43 8.65
N ALA A 21 -6.49 -9.69 8.97
CA ALA A 21 -5.46 -10.74 8.93
C ALA A 21 -4.94 -10.96 7.51
N GLY A 22 -5.83 -10.99 6.52
CA GLY A 22 -5.43 -11.17 5.14
C GLY A 22 -4.64 -9.99 4.61
N THR A 23 -5.03 -8.77 4.99
CA THR A 23 -4.32 -7.55 4.61
C THR A 23 -2.90 -7.55 5.19
N ARG A 24 -2.77 -7.89 6.48
CA ARG A 24 -1.46 -8.01 7.11
C ARG A 24 -0.57 -8.98 6.34
N ALA A 25 -1.08 -10.17 6.06
CA ALA A 25 -0.30 -11.19 5.36
C ALA A 25 0.12 -10.70 3.97
N PHE A 26 -0.78 -10.03 3.28
CA PHE A 26 -0.49 -9.51 1.94
C PHE A 26 0.70 -8.55 1.96
N TYR A 27 0.63 -7.52 2.80
CA TYR A 27 1.68 -6.49 2.81
C TYR A 27 2.98 -6.97 3.46
N GLU A 28 2.90 -7.91 4.41
CA GLU A 28 4.10 -8.53 4.97
C GLU A 28 4.85 -9.34 3.91
N LYS A 29 4.11 -10.11 3.11
CA LYS A 29 4.74 -10.99 2.13
C LYS A 29 5.15 -10.26 0.86
N ALA A 30 4.34 -9.33 0.39
CA ALA A 30 4.63 -8.61 -0.86
C ALA A 30 5.70 -7.55 -0.66
N PHE A 31 5.71 -6.85 0.47
CA PHE A 31 6.55 -5.67 0.65
C PHE A 31 7.43 -5.73 1.90
N SER A 32 7.35 -6.79 2.67
CA SER A 32 8.13 -6.95 3.91
C SER A 32 7.83 -5.88 4.95
N TRP A 33 6.62 -5.34 4.93
CA TRP A 33 6.18 -4.42 5.97
C TRP A 33 5.93 -5.18 7.27
N ASN A 34 6.21 -4.54 8.40
CA ASN A 34 5.87 -5.05 9.72
C ASN A 34 4.70 -4.26 10.27
N PHE A 35 3.84 -4.94 11.02
CA PHE A 35 2.65 -4.32 11.57
C PHE A 35 2.60 -4.48 13.08
N GLN A 36 2.00 -3.49 13.73
CA GLN A 36 1.67 -3.56 15.13
C GLN A 36 0.15 -3.59 15.28
N ASP A 37 -0.34 -4.50 16.12
CA ASP A 37 -1.76 -4.63 16.38
C ASP A 37 -2.24 -3.56 17.37
N TYR A 38 -3.39 -2.98 17.09
CA TYR A 38 -4.10 -2.10 18.00
C TYR A 38 -5.53 -2.60 18.12
N GLY A 39 -5.68 -3.77 18.76
CA GLY A 39 -6.94 -4.46 18.84
C GLY A 39 -7.24 -5.25 17.58
N PRO A 40 -8.41 -5.88 17.50
CA PRO A 40 -8.74 -6.77 16.38
C PRO A 40 -9.13 -6.05 15.11
N GLU A 41 -9.33 -4.72 15.15
CA GLU A 41 -9.86 -3.97 14.02
C GLU A 41 -8.89 -2.93 13.46
N TYR A 42 -7.63 -2.96 13.89
CA TYR A 42 -6.64 -2.01 13.41
C TYR A 42 -5.23 -2.58 13.45
N ILE A 43 -4.49 -2.40 12.36
CA ILE A 43 -3.05 -2.68 12.32
C ILE A 43 -2.34 -1.46 11.74
N ALA A 44 -1.14 -1.18 12.26
CA ALA A 44 -0.38 -0.02 11.84
C ALA A 44 0.97 -0.42 11.26
N PHE A 45 1.36 0.23 10.20
CA PHE A 45 2.71 0.16 9.65
C PHE A 45 3.45 1.45 9.98
N ASN A 46 4.78 1.45 9.81
CA ASN A 46 5.56 2.62 10.15
C ASN A 46 6.37 3.14 8.97
N LYS A 47 6.87 4.36 9.12
CA LYS A 47 7.56 5.06 8.04
C LYS A 47 8.90 4.44 7.68
N ASP A 48 9.51 3.66 8.58
CA ASP A 48 10.81 3.07 8.29
C ASP A 48 10.75 2.09 7.12
N GLN A 49 9.59 1.47 6.93
CA GLN A 49 9.39 0.51 5.86
C GLN A 49 8.51 1.06 4.76
N ALA A 50 7.44 1.75 5.13
CA ALA A 50 6.45 2.21 4.16
C ALA A 50 6.71 3.63 3.66
N GLY A 51 7.65 4.34 4.27
CA GLY A 51 7.96 5.72 3.88
C GLY A 51 7.13 6.76 4.61
N ILE A 52 6.00 6.35 5.17
CA ILE A 52 5.11 7.18 5.96
C ILE A 52 4.40 6.28 6.97
N ASP A 53 4.05 6.81 8.12
CA ASP A 53 3.26 6.06 9.08
C ASP A 53 1.82 5.90 8.58
N GLY A 54 1.17 4.82 8.96
CA GLY A 54 -0.21 4.61 8.57
C GLY A 54 -0.78 3.33 9.12
N GLY A 55 -1.94 2.95 8.62
CA GLY A 55 -2.56 1.73 9.06
C GLY A 55 -3.76 1.33 8.23
N PHE A 56 -4.34 0.19 8.62
CA PHE A 56 -5.56 -0.34 8.03
C PHE A 56 -6.61 -0.47 9.13
N ARG A 57 -7.76 0.13 8.91
CA ARG A 57 -8.90 0.07 9.80
C ARG A 57 -9.94 -0.88 9.21
N LYS A 58 -10.51 -1.73 10.04
CA LYS A 58 -11.60 -2.60 9.58
C LYS A 58 -12.80 -1.75 9.19
N GLY A 59 -13.31 -1.98 7.98
CA GLY A 59 -14.45 -1.22 7.46
C GLY A 59 -14.88 -1.77 6.12
N GLY A 60 -15.71 -1.01 5.42
CA GLY A 60 -16.15 -1.41 4.09
C GLY A 60 -15.06 -1.23 3.05
N PRO A 61 -15.31 -1.66 1.81
CA PRO A 61 -14.33 -1.52 0.75
C PRO A 61 -13.92 -0.08 0.53
N GLN A 62 -12.64 0.12 0.26
CA GLN A 62 -12.09 1.43 -0.03
C GLN A 62 -12.52 1.91 -1.41
N GLN A 63 -12.63 3.23 -1.57
CA GLN A 63 -13.03 3.85 -2.83
C GLN A 63 -11.81 4.29 -3.66
N SER A 64 -10.64 3.71 -3.43
CA SER A 64 -9.42 4.14 -4.09
C SER A 64 -9.36 3.83 -5.59
N GLN A 65 -10.33 3.09 -6.11
CA GLN A 65 -10.44 2.87 -7.56
C GLN A 65 -11.10 4.05 -8.28
N SER A 66 -11.70 4.95 -7.54
CA SER A 66 -12.32 6.14 -8.14
C SER A 66 -11.24 7.07 -8.69
N ASP A 67 -11.51 7.70 -9.83
CA ASP A 67 -10.62 8.70 -10.37
C ASP A 67 -10.44 9.89 -9.44
N ALA A 68 -11.37 10.11 -8.54
CA ALA A 68 -11.29 11.20 -7.58
C ALA A 68 -10.44 10.85 -6.36
N ALA A 69 -10.08 9.58 -6.15
CA ALA A 69 -9.28 9.17 -5.01
C ALA A 69 -7.79 9.35 -5.32
N PRO A 70 -6.98 9.72 -4.30
CA PRO A 70 -5.53 9.77 -4.48
C PRO A 70 -4.98 8.40 -4.83
N LEU A 71 -3.95 8.38 -5.67
CA LEU A 71 -3.22 7.15 -5.98
C LEU A 71 -1.96 7.10 -5.12
N ILE A 72 -1.83 6.03 -4.34
CA ILE A 72 -0.63 5.80 -3.53
C ILE A 72 0.37 5.03 -4.38
N VAL A 73 1.58 5.53 -4.50
CA VAL A 73 2.59 4.94 -5.37
C VAL A 73 3.80 4.55 -4.53
N LEU A 74 4.18 3.28 -4.63
CA LEU A 74 5.39 2.74 -3.99
C LEU A 74 6.53 2.73 -5.00
N TYR A 75 7.76 2.72 -4.50
CA TYR A 75 8.95 2.59 -5.35
C TYR A 75 9.49 1.17 -5.24
N SER A 76 10.00 0.62 -6.35
CA SER A 76 10.69 -0.66 -6.37
C SER A 76 11.97 -0.54 -7.18
N GLN A 77 13.01 -1.20 -6.70
CA GLN A 77 14.27 -1.31 -7.45
C GLN A 77 14.16 -2.36 -8.56
N ASP A 78 13.20 -3.27 -8.44
CA ASP A 78 13.01 -4.36 -9.39
C ASP A 78 11.51 -4.56 -9.59
N LEU A 79 10.98 -3.90 -10.60
CA LEU A 79 9.54 -3.85 -10.83
C LEU A 79 8.94 -5.23 -11.06
N LYS A 80 9.64 -6.06 -11.84
CA LYS A 80 9.15 -7.41 -12.15
C LYS A 80 9.08 -8.28 -10.89
N ALA A 81 10.10 -8.22 -10.04
CA ALA A 81 10.12 -9.01 -8.81
C ALA A 81 8.98 -8.58 -7.89
N THR A 82 8.72 -7.29 -7.80
CA THR A 82 7.62 -6.77 -6.98
C THR A 82 6.28 -7.22 -7.54
N GLN A 83 6.10 -7.16 -8.86
CA GLN A 83 4.89 -7.64 -9.49
C GLN A 83 4.66 -9.13 -9.19
N ASP A 84 5.70 -9.93 -9.33
CA ASP A 84 5.59 -11.37 -9.06
C ASP A 84 5.23 -11.64 -7.60
N ALA A 85 5.79 -10.88 -6.66
CA ALA A 85 5.48 -11.03 -5.23
C ALA A 85 4.01 -10.69 -4.94
N ILE A 86 3.49 -9.65 -5.57
CA ILE A 86 2.09 -9.24 -5.40
C ILE A 86 1.16 -10.34 -5.92
N ILE A 87 1.45 -10.88 -7.10
CA ILE A 87 0.63 -11.94 -7.69
C ILE A 87 0.69 -13.20 -6.82
N ALA A 88 1.88 -13.53 -6.31
CA ALA A 88 2.07 -14.73 -5.51
C ALA A 88 1.25 -14.72 -4.20
N VAL A 89 0.92 -13.54 -3.68
CA VAL A 89 0.15 -13.43 -2.43
C VAL A 89 -1.31 -13.07 -2.68
N GLY A 90 -1.78 -13.20 -3.92
CA GLY A 90 -3.19 -13.05 -4.24
C GLY A 90 -3.62 -11.68 -4.73
N GLY A 91 -2.69 -10.77 -4.91
CA GLY A 91 -3.01 -9.48 -5.53
C GLY A 91 -3.24 -9.63 -7.02
N SER A 92 -3.88 -8.65 -7.63
CA SER A 92 -4.10 -8.66 -9.07
C SER A 92 -3.57 -7.38 -9.69
N ILE A 93 -3.11 -7.50 -10.94
CA ILE A 93 -2.59 -6.35 -11.68
C ILE A 93 -3.76 -5.70 -12.39
N VAL A 94 -4.06 -4.48 -11.98
CA VAL A 94 -5.21 -3.73 -12.52
C VAL A 94 -4.83 -3.01 -13.80
N VAL A 95 -3.63 -2.43 -13.83
CA VAL A 95 -3.08 -1.79 -15.02
C VAL A 95 -1.71 -2.38 -15.28
N PRO A 96 -1.50 -3.05 -16.42
CA PRO A 96 -0.18 -3.63 -16.75
C PRO A 96 0.90 -2.57 -16.81
N THR A 97 2.15 -3.00 -16.65
CA THR A 97 3.30 -2.08 -16.70
C THR A 97 3.29 -1.23 -17.95
N PHE A 98 3.47 0.07 -17.75
CA PHE A 98 3.54 1.04 -18.86
C PHE A 98 4.63 2.06 -18.58
N ASP A 99 5.11 2.69 -19.66
CA ASP A 99 6.13 3.73 -19.56
C ASP A 99 5.49 5.08 -19.24
N PHE A 100 6.20 5.86 -18.45
CA PHE A 100 5.86 7.26 -18.20
C PHE A 100 7.17 8.05 -18.11
N PRO A 101 7.12 9.39 -18.09
CA PRO A 101 8.35 10.20 -18.17
C PRO A 101 9.42 9.90 -17.10
N GLY A 102 9.07 9.36 -15.96
CA GLY A 102 10.03 9.03 -14.90
C GLY A 102 10.53 7.60 -14.94
N GLY A 103 9.92 6.72 -15.72
CA GLY A 103 10.26 5.30 -15.72
C GLY A 103 9.12 4.42 -16.14
N LYS A 104 8.85 3.38 -15.36
CA LYS A 104 7.77 2.42 -15.61
C LYS A 104 6.96 2.22 -14.36
N ARG A 105 5.67 1.90 -14.50
CA ARG A 105 4.84 1.58 -13.36
C ARG A 105 3.69 0.66 -13.75
N PHE A 106 3.14 -0.02 -12.76
CA PHE A 106 1.90 -0.79 -12.89
C PHE A 106 1.01 -0.47 -11.70
N HIS A 107 -0.28 -0.81 -11.82
CA HIS A 107 -1.23 -0.64 -10.71
C HIS A 107 -1.74 -2.01 -10.29
N PHE A 108 -1.98 -2.18 -9.00
CA PHE A 108 -2.44 -3.44 -8.45
C PHE A 108 -3.57 -3.25 -7.46
N SER A 109 -4.34 -4.31 -7.26
CA SER A 109 -5.35 -4.37 -6.21
C SER A 109 -4.86 -5.29 -5.11
N ASP A 110 -5.06 -4.90 -3.86
CA ASP A 110 -4.73 -5.74 -2.71
C ASP A 110 -5.85 -6.73 -2.37
N GLY A 111 -6.94 -6.73 -3.15
CA GLY A 111 -8.07 -7.61 -2.91
C GLY A 111 -9.07 -7.07 -1.89
N GLN A 112 -8.82 -5.89 -1.35
CA GLN A 112 -9.68 -5.26 -0.34
C GLN A 112 -10.26 -3.94 -0.82
N GLY A 113 -10.24 -3.70 -2.12
CA GLY A 113 -10.74 -2.46 -2.70
C GLY A 113 -9.70 -1.35 -2.78
N ASN A 114 -8.50 -1.58 -2.29
CA ASN A 114 -7.43 -0.59 -2.42
C ASN A 114 -6.63 -0.86 -3.70
N VAL A 115 -6.47 0.18 -4.51
CA VAL A 115 -5.65 0.13 -5.71
C VAL A 115 -4.47 1.07 -5.50
N LEU A 116 -3.27 0.51 -5.63
CA LEU A 116 -2.02 1.26 -5.49
C LEU A 116 -1.19 1.05 -6.75
N ALA A 117 -0.11 1.78 -6.86
CA ALA A 117 0.83 1.60 -7.96
C ALA A 117 2.23 1.35 -7.43
N VAL A 118 3.07 0.77 -8.28
CA VAL A 118 4.51 0.61 -8.01
C VAL A 118 5.25 1.14 -9.23
N TRP A 119 6.29 1.92 -9.00
CA TRP A 119 7.09 2.46 -10.09
C TRP A 119 8.56 2.11 -9.91
N SER A 120 9.28 2.18 -11.00
CA SER A 120 10.73 1.98 -11.06
C SER A 120 11.30 2.89 -12.12
N GLU A 121 12.56 3.23 -12.00
CA GLU A 121 13.29 3.98 -13.01
C GLU A 121 13.56 3.19 -14.27
#